data_a3cdae354c3795af01fd0b1607ff88af
#
_entry.id   a3cdae354c3795af01fd0b1607ff88af
#
_cell.length_a   1.000
_cell.length_b   1.000
_cell.length_c   1.000
_cell.angle_alpha   90.00
_cell.angle_beta   90.00
_cell.angle_gamma   90.00
#
_symmetry.space_group_name_H-M   'P 1'
#
loop_
_entity.id
_entity.type
_entity.pdbx_description
1 polymer ?
#
loop_
_entity_poly.entity_id
_entity_poly.type
_entity_poly.pdbx_seq_one_letter_code
_entity_poly.pdbx_strand_id
1 'polypeptide(L)'
;IYGPDSFLKAAEKESFDMSIASSGLTSLMIERTGGLPLAAVVSDEAPDPNYANGAAIIVRADRPELRTLEDLRGRSVAIMSRTAFAGWQIPASEMVRKGLDPEAFFSEIHVSGYPMTRIVQEVKSGEVDVGFVATCLLERMARAGQIDQKDFRVIGEHADRLVACRHSTELYPNWFFSIKPSVPTSVA
;
A
#
# COMPACT_ATOMS: atom_id res chain seq x y z
N ILE A 1 -6.99 13.73 8.83
CA ILE A 1 -6.35 12.63 8.09
C ILE A 1 -4.92 13.04 7.77
N TYR A 2 -3.96 12.18 8.07
CA TYR A 2 -2.55 12.40 7.81
C TYR A 2 -2.09 11.49 6.66
N GLY A 3 -1.19 11.98 5.80
CA GLY A 3 -0.39 11.12 4.94
C GLY A 3 0.70 10.41 5.77
N PRO A 4 1.36 9.36 5.23
CA PRO A 4 2.29 8.53 6.01
C PRO A 4 3.38 9.32 6.72
N ASP A 5 4.04 10.25 6.03
CA ASP A 5 5.13 11.06 6.59
C ASP A 5 4.65 12.04 7.68
N SER A 6 3.48 12.67 7.46
CA SER A 6 2.89 13.59 8.44
C SER A 6 2.31 12.85 9.65
N PHE A 7 1.86 11.60 9.48
CA PHE A 7 1.38 10.75 10.57
C PHE A 7 2.48 10.48 11.59
N LEU A 8 3.66 10.04 11.15
CA LEU A 8 4.78 9.75 12.05
C LEU A 8 5.24 10.99 12.81
N LYS A 9 5.34 12.13 12.12
CA LYS A 9 5.68 13.41 12.77
C LYS A 9 4.64 13.85 13.80
N ALA A 10 3.35 13.60 13.53
CA ALA A 10 2.29 13.92 14.47
C ALA A 10 2.29 12.98 15.68
N ALA A 11 2.61 11.69 15.48
CA ALA A 11 2.76 10.73 16.55
C ALA A 11 3.92 11.10 17.49
N GLU A 12 5.09 11.44 16.95
CA GLU A 12 6.25 11.89 17.72
C GLU A 12 5.99 13.17 18.55
N LYS A 13 5.10 14.04 18.07
CA LYS A 13 4.66 15.25 18.76
C LYS A 13 3.48 15.04 19.72
N GLU A 14 3.05 13.79 19.90
CA GLU A 14 1.86 13.43 20.68
C GLU A 14 0.60 14.22 20.31
N SER A 15 0.44 14.55 19.02
CA SER A 15 -0.65 15.39 18.51
C SER A 15 -2.02 14.70 18.51
N PHE A 16 -2.08 13.41 18.88
CA PHE A 16 -3.32 12.65 19.01
C PHE A 16 -3.18 11.58 20.09
N ASP A 17 -4.29 11.20 20.72
CA ASP A 17 -4.35 10.14 21.74
C ASP A 17 -4.57 8.76 21.12
N MET A 18 -5.28 8.70 19.98
CA MET A 18 -5.68 7.48 19.29
C MET A 18 -5.41 7.62 17.80
N SER A 19 -5.15 6.49 17.15
CA SER A 19 -4.91 6.47 15.71
C SER A 19 -5.43 5.20 15.06
N ILE A 20 -5.75 5.28 13.76
CA ILE A 20 -5.94 4.13 12.88
C ILE A 20 -4.92 4.27 11.75
N ALA A 21 -4.02 3.30 11.64
CA ALA A 21 -2.96 3.32 10.64
C ALA A 21 -2.67 1.90 10.12
N SER A 22 -2.04 1.82 8.92
CA SER A 22 -1.57 0.54 8.39
C SER A 22 -0.59 -0.13 9.34
N SER A 23 -0.52 -1.46 9.31
CA SER A 23 0.38 -2.24 10.18
C SER A 23 1.83 -1.76 10.11
N GLY A 24 2.35 -1.41 8.93
CA GLY A 24 3.69 -0.86 8.79
C GLY A 24 3.89 0.50 9.48
N LEU A 25 2.94 1.44 9.32
CA LEU A 25 3.00 2.72 10.02
C LEU A 25 2.82 2.56 11.53
N THR A 26 1.95 1.65 11.95
CA THR A 26 1.76 1.31 13.37
C THR A 26 3.05 0.75 13.98
N SER A 27 3.74 -0.16 13.28
CA SER A 27 5.03 -0.69 13.75
C SER A 27 6.08 0.40 13.92
N LEU A 28 6.21 1.32 12.97
CA LEU A 28 7.10 2.47 13.07
C LEU A 28 6.70 3.43 14.21
N MET A 29 5.40 3.64 14.41
CA MET A 29 4.90 4.43 15.54
C MET A 29 5.26 3.79 16.88
N ILE A 30 5.04 2.48 17.01
CA ILE A 30 5.39 1.73 18.24
C ILE A 30 6.89 1.86 18.54
N GLU A 31 7.74 1.66 17.54
CA GLU A 31 9.19 1.77 17.67
C GLU A 31 9.61 3.16 18.17
N ARG A 32 8.99 4.23 17.65
CA ARG A 32 9.39 5.61 17.94
C ARG A 32 8.74 6.20 19.17
N THR A 33 7.55 5.79 19.52
CA THR A 33 6.73 6.44 20.56
C THR A 33 6.26 5.50 21.67
N GLY A 34 6.44 4.17 21.52
CA GLY A 34 5.94 3.17 22.46
C GLY A 34 4.41 2.99 22.42
N GLY A 35 3.74 3.42 21.35
CA GLY A 35 2.28 3.26 21.20
C GLY A 35 1.82 1.80 21.30
N LEU A 36 0.56 1.59 21.69
CA LEU A 36 -0.02 0.26 21.91
C LEU A 36 -1.12 -0.02 20.87
N PRO A 37 -0.98 -1.07 20.04
CA PRO A 37 -2.06 -1.54 19.18
C PRO A 37 -3.11 -2.28 20.03
N LEU A 38 -4.39 -1.95 19.87
CA LEU A 38 -5.50 -2.53 20.64
C LEU A 38 -6.35 -3.48 19.80
N ALA A 39 -6.57 -3.15 18.52
CA ALA A 39 -7.44 -3.92 17.64
C ALA A 39 -7.01 -3.80 16.19
N ALA A 40 -7.25 -4.86 15.40
CA ALA A 40 -7.10 -4.84 13.95
C ALA A 40 -8.45 -4.55 13.28
N VAL A 41 -8.42 -3.82 12.19
CA VAL A 41 -9.60 -3.58 11.34
C VAL A 41 -9.98 -4.87 10.62
N VAL A 42 -11.26 -5.20 10.61
CA VAL A 42 -11.85 -6.28 9.80
C VAL A 42 -12.68 -5.65 8.68
N SER A 43 -12.64 -6.21 7.49
CA SER A 43 -13.43 -5.76 6.34
C SER A 43 -13.99 -6.94 5.55
N ASP A 44 -15.07 -6.71 4.80
CA ASP A 44 -15.66 -7.72 3.92
C ASP A 44 -14.71 -8.16 2.80
N GLU A 45 -13.76 -7.30 2.41
CA GLU A 45 -12.76 -7.60 1.38
C GLU A 45 -11.64 -8.51 1.90
N ALA A 46 -11.40 -8.49 3.23
CA ALA A 46 -10.39 -9.28 3.92
C ALA A 46 -10.93 -9.74 5.28
N PRO A 47 -11.64 -10.88 5.32
CA PRO A 47 -12.27 -11.39 6.54
C PRO A 47 -11.28 -11.77 7.64
N ASP A 48 -10.08 -12.24 7.26
CA ASP A 48 -8.98 -12.47 8.20
C ASP A 48 -8.09 -11.22 8.27
N PRO A 49 -8.10 -10.49 9.40
CA PRO A 49 -7.30 -9.28 9.54
C PRO A 49 -5.79 -9.53 9.51
N ASN A 50 -5.32 -10.77 9.63
CA ASN A 50 -3.89 -11.10 9.54
C ASN A 50 -3.38 -11.09 8.09
N TYR A 51 -4.27 -11.23 7.10
CA TYR A 51 -3.95 -11.34 5.68
C TYR A 51 -4.76 -10.33 4.85
N ALA A 52 -4.70 -9.06 5.19
CA ALA A 52 -5.58 -8.04 4.63
C ALA A 52 -4.86 -6.94 3.84
N ASN A 53 -3.59 -6.68 4.15
CA ASN A 53 -2.87 -5.53 3.65
C ASN A 53 -1.71 -5.96 2.75
N GLY A 54 -1.86 -5.79 1.47
CA GLY A 54 -0.86 -6.09 0.45
C GLY A 54 -0.81 -5.01 -0.60
N ALA A 55 -0.08 -5.27 -1.67
CA ALA A 55 0.01 -4.36 -2.81
C ALA A 55 -0.34 -5.06 -4.12
N ALA A 56 -0.92 -4.29 -5.03
CA ALA A 56 -1.03 -4.64 -6.44
C ALA A 56 -0.03 -3.79 -7.24
N ILE A 57 0.82 -4.44 -8.02
CA ILE A 57 1.70 -3.81 -9.00
C ILE A 57 0.91 -3.74 -10.30
N ILE A 58 0.51 -2.56 -10.71
CA ILE A 58 -0.40 -2.36 -11.84
C ILE A 58 0.30 -1.73 -13.03
N VAL A 59 -0.10 -2.18 -14.21
CA VAL A 59 0.26 -1.60 -15.51
C VAL A 59 -0.98 -1.50 -16.37
N ARG A 60 -0.93 -0.74 -17.46
CA ARG A 60 -2.03 -0.75 -18.46
C ARG A 60 -2.13 -2.11 -19.14
N ALA A 61 -3.34 -2.57 -19.36
CA ALA A 61 -3.61 -3.86 -20.00
C ALA A 61 -3.19 -3.90 -21.47
N ASP A 62 -3.19 -2.73 -22.16
CA ASP A 62 -2.79 -2.57 -23.56
C ASP A 62 -1.26 -2.53 -23.79
N ARG A 63 -0.47 -2.77 -22.74
CA ARG A 63 1.00 -2.92 -22.78
C ARG A 63 1.35 -4.43 -22.75
N PRO A 64 1.35 -5.11 -23.91
CA PRO A 64 1.54 -6.56 -23.97
C PRO A 64 2.94 -7.02 -23.56
N GLU A 65 3.92 -6.13 -23.59
CA GLU A 65 5.30 -6.38 -23.19
C GLU A 65 5.52 -6.34 -21.65
N LEU A 66 4.58 -5.80 -20.88
CA LEU A 66 4.69 -5.71 -19.41
C LEU A 66 3.88 -6.84 -18.76
N ARG A 67 4.50 -7.99 -18.50
CA ARG A 67 3.84 -9.19 -17.99
C ARG A 67 4.43 -9.72 -16.68
N THR A 68 5.72 -9.53 -16.48
CA THR A 68 6.48 -10.01 -15.33
C THR A 68 7.12 -8.84 -14.58
N LEU A 69 7.62 -9.08 -13.39
CA LEU A 69 8.36 -8.06 -12.64
C LEU A 69 9.62 -7.61 -13.40
N GLU A 70 10.28 -8.54 -14.08
CA GLU A 70 11.48 -8.29 -14.87
C GLU A 70 11.25 -7.32 -16.01
N ASP A 71 10.08 -7.36 -16.65
CA ASP A 71 9.69 -6.45 -17.74
C ASP A 71 9.54 -4.99 -17.29
N LEU A 72 9.43 -4.77 -15.99
CA LEU A 72 9.30 -3.43 -15.40
C LEU A 72 10.65 -2.73 -15.21
N ARG A 73 11.77 -3.42 -15.46
CA ARG A 73 13.11 -2.83 -15.34
C ARG A 73 13.27 -1.64 -16.27
N GLY A 74 13.75 -0.51 -15.71
CA GLY A 74 13.94 0.73 -16.45
C GLY A 74 12.65 1.45 -16.85
N ARG A 75 11.48 1.03 -16.32
CA ARG A 75 10.20 1.72 -16.49
C ARG A 75 10.03 2.79 -15.40
N SER A 76 9.13 3.74 -15.63
CA SER A 76 8.71 4.70 -14.61
C SER A 76 7.69 4.06 -13.66
N VAL A 77 7.76 4.36 -12.36
CA VAL A 77 6.82 3.87 -11.36
C VAL A 77 6.25 5.00 -10.52
N ALA A 78 4.94 5.00 -10.31
CA ALA A 78 4.27 5.88 -9.35
C ALA A 78 4.05 5.18 -8.02
N ILE A 79 4.36 5.90 -6.94
CA ILE A 79 4.19 5.46 -5.55
C ILE A 79 3.49 6.57 -4.73
N MET A 80 2.86 6.20 -3.62
CA MET A 80 2.25 7.21 -2.74
C MET A 80 3.30 8.01 -1.96
N SER A 81 4.21 7.33 -1.31
CA SER A 81 5.42 7.85 -0.65
C SER A 81 6.30 6.67 -0.27
N ARG A 82 7.59 6.91 0.05
CA ARG A 82 8.52 5.86 0.50
C ARG A 82 8.20 5.28 1.89
N THR A 83 7.37 5.96 2.66
CA THR A 83 6.88 5.48 3.96
C THR A 83 5.50 4.82 3.86
N ALA A 84 4.85 4.86 2.68
CA ALA A 84 3.56 4.21 2.46
C ALA A 84 3.71 2.68 2.45
N PHE A 85 3.01 1.98 3.36
CA PHE A 85 3.16 0.54 3.53
C PHE A 85 2.84 -0.23 2.24
N ALA A 86 1.58 -0.24 1.80
CA ALA A 86 1.18 -0.91 0.56
C ALA A 86 1.65 -0.16 -0.70
N GLY A 87 1.84 1.16 -0.63
CA GLY A 87 2.24 2.00 -1.77
C GLY A 87 3.74 2.01 -2.06
N TRP A 88 4.58 1.41 -1.22
CA TRP A 88 6.02 1.30 -1.44
C TRP A 88 6.68 0.17 -0.64
N GLN A 89 6.56 0.15 0.69
CA GLN A 89 7.37 -0.73 1.55
C GLN A 89 7.17 -2.22 1.23
N ILE A 90 5.91 -2.66 1.02
CA ILE A 90 5.62 -4.05 0.68
C ILE A 90 6.20 -4.42 -0.68
N PRO A 91 5.90 -3.73 -1.80
CA PRO A 91 6.49 -4.06 -3.09
C PRO A 91 8.01 -3.98 -3.09
N ALA A 92 8.60 -2.96 -2.47
CA ALA A 92 10.05 -2.81 -2.38
C ALA A 92 10.69 -3.98 -1.60
N SER A 93 10.07 -4.41 -0.49
CA SER A 93 10.53 -5.59 0.27
C SER A 93 10.49 -6.87 -0.56
N GLU A 94 9.43 -7.08 -1.36
CA GLU A 94 9.36 -8.22 -2.29
C GLU A 94 10.49 -8.19 -3.33
N MET A 95 10.78 -7.01 -3.86
CA MET A 95 11.88 -6.83 -4.82
C MET A 95 13.23 -7.15 -4.17
N VAL A 96 13.48 -6.64 -2.96
CA VAL A 96 14.72 -6.93 -2.20
C VAL A 96 14.86 -8.42 -1.93
N ARG A 97 13.79 -9.13 -1.54
CA ARG A 97 13.81 -10.59 -1.35
C ARG A 97 14.16 -11.36 -2.63
N LYS A 98 13.88 -10.80 -3.78
CA LYS A 98 14.25 -11.33 -5.10
C LYS A 98 15.64 -10.86 -5.58
N GLY A 99 16.41 -10.18 -4.73
CA GLY A 99 17.75 -9.68 -5.06
C GLY A 99 17.74 -8.43 -5.97
N LEU A 100 16.62 -7.73 -6.06
CA LEU A 100 16.48 -6.51 -6.85
C LEU A 100 16.58 -5.27 -5.94
N ASP A 101 17.31 -4.26 -6.37
CA ASP A 101 17.33 -2.96 -5.71
C ASP A 101 16.17 -2.11 -6.26
N PRO A 102 15.09 -1.85 -5.50
CA PRO A 102 13.94 -1.12 -6.01
C PRO A 102 14.26 0.33 -6.39
N GLU A 103 15.27 0.96 -5.77
CA GLU A 103 15.68 2.33 -6.11
C GLU A 103 16.44 2.40 -7.44
N ALA A 104 17.21 1.37 -7.80
CA ALA A 104 17.96 1.29 -9.05
C ALA A 104 17.20 0.55 -10.17
N PHE A 105 16.10 -0.11 -9.85
CA PHE A 105 15.35 -0.95 -10.79
C PHE A 105 14.55 -0.15 -11.80
N PHE A 106 13.94 0.95 -11.36
CA PHE A 106 13.11 1.83 -12.16
C PHE A 106 13.93 2.98 -12.74
N SER A 107 13.55 3.50 -13.92
CA SER A 107 14.17 4.70 -14.49
C SER A 107 13.79 5.96 -13.71
N GLU A 108 12.60 5.97 -13.14
CA GLU A 108 12.04 7.07 -12.37
C GLU A 108 11.07 6.56 -11.32
N ILE A 109 11.13 7.14 -10.12
CA ILE A 109 10.16 6.89 -9.04
C ILE A 109 9.40 8.19 -8.78
N HIS A 110 8.19 8.26 -9.33
CA HIS A 110 7.29 9.39 -9.17
C HIS A 110 6.51 9.27 -7.86
N VAL A 111 6.56 10.30 -7.01
CA VAL A 111 5.84 10.35 -5.75
C VAL A 111 4.54 11.12 -5.94
N SER A 112 3.43 10.41 -6.17
CA SER A 112 2.10 10.99 -6.45
C SER A 112 1.42 11.58 -5.20
N GLY A 113 1.83 11.14 -4.01
CA GLY A 113 1.20 11.58 -2.76
C GLY A 113 -0.19 11.00 -2.51
N TYR A 114 -0.91 11.60 -1.58
CA TYR A 114 -2.29 11.23 -1.26
C TYR A 114 -3.30 12.02 -2.12
N PRO A 115 -4.41 11.44 -2.56
CA PRO A 115 -4.85 10.05 -2.37
C PRO A 115 -4.21 9.08 -3.38
N MET A 116 -4.07 7.80 -2.99
CA MET A 116 -3.47 6.74 -3.82
C MET A 116 -4.21 6.49 -5.15
N THR A 117 -5.47 6.91 -5.28
CA THR A 117 -6.24 6.85 -6.54
C THR A 117 -5.59 7.64 -7.67
N ARG A 118 -4.73 8.62 -7.37
CA ARG A 118 -3.94 9.36 -8.38
C ARG A 118 -3.02 8.43 -9.16
N ILE A 119 -2.35 7.49 -8.47
CA ILE A 119 -1.47 6.50 -9.10
C ILE A 119 -2.20 5.71 -10.17
N VAL A 120 -3.45 5.29 -9.89
CA VAL A 120 -4.28 4.56 -10.87
C VAL A 120 -4.57 5.43 -12.09
N GLN A 121 -4.83 6.72 -11.90
CA GLN A 121 -5.09 7.64 -13.03
C GLN A 121 -3.82 7.94 -13.83
N GLU A 122 -2.66 8.10 -13.17
CA GLU A 122 -1.37 8.31 -13.82
C GLU A 122 -0.96 7.10 -14.68
N VAL A 123 -1.18 5.87 -14.18
CA VAL A 123 -1.00 4.65 -14.99
C VAL A 123 -2.00 4.62 -16.15
N LYS A 124 -3.27 4.92 -15.90
CA LYS A 124 -4.32 4.92 -16.95
C LYS A 124 -4.03 5.91 -18.07
N SER A 125 -3.57 7.11 -17.73
CA SER A 125 -3.21 8.14 -18.72
C SER A 125 -1.91 7.83 -19.48
N GLY A 126 -1.06 6.93 -18.93
CA GLY A 126 0.27 6.64 -19.47
C GLY A 126 1.33 7.66 -19.04
N GLU A 127 1.06 8.47 -18.03
CA GLU A 127 2.03 9.38 -17.42
C GLU A 127 3.18 8.61 -16.75
N VAL A 128 2.86 7.44 -16.18
CA VAL A 128 3.81 6.44 -15.69
C VAL A 128 3.48 5.05 -16.24
N ASP A 129 4.50 4.19 -16.34
CA ASP A 129 4.32 2.82 -16.82
C ASP A 129 3.70 1.90 -15.76
N VAL A 130 4.10 2.08 -14.49
CA VAL A 130 3.80 1.17 -13.37
C VAL A 130 3.22 1.96 -12.20
N GLY A 131 2.32 1.34 -11.45
CA GLY A 131 1.80 1.89 -10.20
C GLY A 131 1.86 0.86 -9.06
N PHE A 132 2.24 1.31 -7.86
CA PHE A 132 2.13 0.53 -6.64
C PHE A 132 0.94 1.01 -5.83
N VAL A 133 -0.08 0.16 -5.73
CA VAL A 133 -1.33 0.51 -5.05
C VAL A 133 -1.71 -0.55 -4.00
N ALA A 134 -2.49 -0.15 -3.01
CA ALA A 134 -2.98 -1.08 -2.01
C ALA A 134 -3.93 -2.13 -2.65
N THR A 135 -3.87 -3.34 -2.14
CA THR A 135 -4.85 -4.40 -2.43
C THR A 135 -6.27 -3.85 -2.31
N CYS A 136 -7.17 -4.29 -3.17
CA CYS A 136 -8.57 -3.87 -3.29
C CYS A 136 -8.82 -2.44 -3.80
N LEU A 137 -7.80 -1.64 -4.08
CA LEU A 137 -8.02 -0.28 -4.58
C LEU A 137 -8.68 -0.28 -5.97
N LEU A 138 -8.19 -1.12 -6.90
CA LEU A 138 -8.78 -1.22 -8.24
C LEU A 138 -10.25 -1.65 -8.19
N GLU A 139 -10.55 -2.65 -7.39
CA GLU A 139 -11.90 -3.18 -7.22
C GLU A 139 -12.85 -2.13 -6.63
N ARG A 140 -12.38 -1.38 -5.62
CA ARG A 140 -13.15 -0.25 -5.05
C ARG A 140 -13.41 0.86 -6.05
N MET A 141 -12.39 1.26 -6.82
CA MET A 141 -12.54 2.29 -7.85
C MET A 141 -13.48 1.85 -8.97
N ALA A 142 -13.44 0.58 -9.36
CA ALA A 142 -14.33 0.03 -10.38
C ALA A 142 -15.78 -0.04 -9.89
N ARG A 143 -16.03 -0.50 -8.65
CA ARG A 143 -17.36 -0.48 -8.04
C ARG A 143 -17.94 0.94 -7.94
N ALA A 144 -17.07 1.91 -7.74
CA ALA A 144 -17.44 3.34 -7.74
C ALA A 144 -17.61 3.94 -9.16
N GLY A 145 -17.43 3.16 -10.23
CA GLY A 145 -17.54 3.62 -11.61
C GLY A 145 -16.42 4.56 -12.08
N GLN A 146 -15.31 4.61 -11.36
CA GLN A 146 -14.19 5.53 -11.67
C GLN A 146 -13.24 4.97 -12.73
N ILE A 147 -13.16 3.64 -12.85
CA ILE A 147 -12.31 2.91 -13.80
C ILE A 147 -13.01 1.65 -14.30
N ASP A 148 -12.53 1.06 -15.40
CA ASP A 148 -12.77 -0.35 -15.75
C ASP A 148 -11.51 -1.15 -15.32
N GLN A 149 -11.69 -2.23 -14.55
CA GLN A 149 -10.59 -3.10 -14.14
C GLN A 149 -9.86 -3.73 -15.33
N LYS A 150 -10.56 -3.89 -16.48
CA LYS A 150 -9.98 -4.43 -17.71
C LYS A 150 -8.91 -3.54 -18.32
N ASP A 151 -8.88 -2.24 -17.96
CA ASP A 151 -7.85 -1.31 -18.40
C ASP A 151 -6.49 -1.63 -17.77
N PHE A 152 -6.45 -2.50 -16.73
CA PHE A 152 -5.25 -2.78 -15.93
C PHE A 152 -4.92 -4.28 -15.88
N ARG A 153 -3.62 -4.56 -15.85
CA ARG A 153 -3.06 -5.86 -15.50
C ARG A 153 -2.36 -5.74 -14.15
N VAL A 154 -2.54 -6.74 -13.28
CA VAL A 154 -1.78 -6.92 -12.06
C VAL A 154 -0.60 -7.83 -12.38
N ILE A 155 0.62 -7.38 -12.08
CA ILE A 155 1.86 -8.11 -12.33
C ILE A 155 2.15 -9.05 -11.17
N GLY A 156 2.50 -10.30 -11.47
CA GLY A 156 2.80 -11.30 -10.44
C GLY A 156 1.61 -11.61 -9.53
N GLU A 157 0.41 -11.63 -10.11
CA GLU A 157 -0.83 -11.87 -9.36
C GLU A 157 -0.78 -13.20 -8.59
N HIS A 158 -1.05 -13.15 -7.29
CA HIS A 158 -1.16 -14.33 -6.45
C HIS A 158 -2.49 -15.05 -6.70
N ALA A 159 -2.44 -16.39 -6.70
CA ALA A 159 -3.59 -17.24 -6.95
C ALA A 159 -4.35 -17.63 -5.65
N ASP A 160 -3.92 -17.14 -4.48
CA ASP A 160 -4.62 -17.39 -3.23
C ASP A 160 -5.97 -16.66 -3.19
N ARG A 161 -6.78 -16.99 -2.19
CA ARG A 161 -8.13 -16.44 -1.99
C ARG A 161 -8.29 -15.85 -0.58
N LEU A 162 -7.20 -15.41 0.01
CA LEU A 162 -7.20 -14.83 1.36
C LEU A 162 -7.93 -13.48 1.39
N VAL A 163 -7.89 -12.76 0.27
CA VAL A 163 -8.66 -11.54 0.04
C VAL A 163 -9.50 -11.67 -1.23
N ALA A 164 -10.57 -10.90 -1.31
CA ALA A 164 -11.46 -10.88 -2.49
C ALA A 164 -10.91 -10.07 -3.68
N CYS A 165 -9.66 -9.65 -3.64
CA CYS A 165 -9.06 -8.69 -4.55
C CYS A 165 -7.73 -9.20 -5.10
N ARG A 166 -7.38 -8.71 -6.28
CA ARG A 166 -6.11 -9.02 -6.94
C ARG A 166 -4.95 -8.36 -6.22
N HIS A 167 -3.86 -9.11 -6.00
CA HIS A 167 -2.64 -8.59 -5.38
C HIS A 167 -1.38 -9.26 -5.94
N SER A 168 -0.24 -8.58 -5.81
CA SER A 168 1.06 -8.98 -6.35
C SER A 168 2.06 -9.42 -5.27
N THR A 169 1.73 -9.25 -4.01
CA THR A 169 2.65 -9.41 -2.89
C THR A 169 2.06 -10.29 -1.81
N GLU A 170 2.88 -10.77 -0.89
CA GLU A 170 2.40 -11.32 0.37
C GLU A 170 1.42 -10.36 1.06
N LEU A 171 0.54 -10.93 1.88
CA LEU A 171 -0.43 -10.20 2.67
C LEU A 171 0.04 -10.07 4.11
N TYR A 172 -0.19 -8.91 4.67
CA TYR A 172 0.20 -8.50 6.02
C TYR A 172 -1.04 -8.14 6.85
N PRO A 173 -0.91 -8.02 8.18
CA PRO A 173 -2.00 -7.59 9.02
C PRO A 173 -2.61 -6.27 8.57
N ASN A 174 -3.92 -6.14 8.77
CA ASN A 174 -4.69 -4.96 8.40
C ASN A 174 -4.28 -3.74 9.24
N TRP A 175 -5.01 -2.66 9.10
CA TRP A 175 -4.84 -1.44 9.88
C TRP A 175 -5.14 -1.71 11.35
N PHE A 176 -4.38 -1.05 12.22
CA PHE A 176 -4.58 -1.14 13.66
C PHE A 176 -5.19 0.14 14.22
N PHE A 177 -6.13 -0.04 15.15
CA PHE A 177 -6.48 0.97 16.12
C PHE A 177 -5.44 0.93 17.24
N SER A 178 -4.84 2.06 17.54
CA SER A 178 -3.74 2.17 18.51
C SER A 178 -3.91 3.42 19.38
N ILE A 179 -3.34 3.36 20.58
CA ILE A 179 -3.30 4.48 21.54
C ILE A 179 -1.86 4.87 21.83
N LYS A 180 -1.62 6.11 22.27
CA LYS A 180 -0.34 6.54 22.80
C LYS A 180 -0.13 5.99 24.21
N PRO A 181 1.14 5.83 24.68
CA PRO A 181 1.43 5.23 25.99
C PRO A 181 0.85 5.98 27.19
N SER A 182 0.64 7.29 27.06
CA SER A 182 0.11 8.15 28.12
C SER A 182 -1.42 8.07 28.31
N VAL A 183 -2.13 7.35 27.44
CA VAL A 183 -3.59 7.12 27.58
C VAL A 183 -3.82 6.17 28.75
N PRO A 184 -4.63 6.54 29.76
CA PRO A 184 -4.92 5.64 30.87
C PRO A 184 -5.60 4.35 30.41
N THR A 185 -5.22 3.21 30.99
CA THR A 185 -5.81 1.90 30.67
C THR A 185 -7.31 1.82 30.95
N SER A 186 -7.86 2.70 31.78
CA SER A 186 -9.31 2.82 32.02
C SER A 186 -10.05 3.43 30.83
N VAL A 187 -9.36 3.99 29.84
CA VAL A 187 -9.93 4.59 28.63
C VAL A 187 -9.69 3.68 27.41
N ALA A 188 -8.75 2.77 27.51
CA ALA A 188 -8.42 1.80 26.47
C ALA A 188 -9.28 0.53 26.60
#